data_201d5a9b563241c053c801e4a0d56773
#
_entry.id   201d5a9b563241c053c801e4a0d56773
#
_cell.length_a   1.000
_cell.length_b   1.000
_cell.length_c   1.000
_cell.angle_alpha   90.00
_cell.angle_beta   90.00
_cell.angle_gamma   90.00
#
_symmetry.space_group_name_H-M   'P 1'
#
loop_
_entity.id
_entity.type
_entity.pdbx_description
1 polymer ?
#
loop_
_entity_poly.entity_id
_entity_poly.type
_entity_poly.pdbx_seq_one_letter_code
_entity_poly.pdbx_strand_id
1 'polypeptide(L)'
;SFLYTFPLTAQSTIADIGQKDTLYNFDYQCRLDKYQRQWNRLIPMHTVFQYAGGMGLISVGAGWTYGKNKQWETDVLFGYIPKYSSDKIKITMTLKQNYIPWRVPLKHNWTLEPLECGLYFNTVFSDEFWTSEPDRYPKGYYGFSTRVRTHIFVGQRIRMNIPEKYRKLAKSITAFYEIS
;
A
#
# COMPACT_ATOMS: atom_id res chain seq x y z
N SER A 1 -21.95 -54.89 53.03
CA SER A 1 -22.13 -53.55 52.45
C SER A 1 -20.76 -52.95 52.18
N PHE A 2 -20.29 -53.06 50.89
CA PHE A 2 -19.04 -52.46 50.44
C PHE A 2 -19.37 -51.15 49.73
N LEU A 3 -18.99 -50.01 50.28
CA LEU A 3 -19.00 -48.68 49.68
C LEU A 3 -17.68 -48.47 48.97
N TYR A 4 -17.70 -48.48 47.65
CA TYR A 4 -16.57 -48.04 46.83
C TYR A 4 -16.59 -46.50 46.74
N THR A 5 -15.65 -45.85 47.41
CA THR A 5 -15.34 -44.43 47.18
C THR A 5 -14.43 -44.30 45.97
N PHE A 6 -14.96 -43.75 44.88
CA PHE A 6 -14.14 -43.35 43.75
C PHE A 6 -13.27 -42.13 44.12
N PRO A 7 -11.99 -42.11 43.81
CA PRO A 7 -11.14 -40.99 44.14
C PRO A 7 -11.49 -39.73 43.30
N LEU A 8 -11.70 -38.64 44.01
CA LEU A 8 -12.00 -37.29 43.44
C LEU A 8 -10.89 -36.72 42.53
N THR A 9 -9.72 -37.38 42.47
CA THR A 9 -8.56 -36.95 41.73
C THR A 9 -8.66 -37.08 40.18
N ALA A 10 -9.53 -37.98 39.70
CA ALA A 10 -9.70 -38.15 38.23
C ALA A 10 -10.50 -37.02 37.59
N GLN A 11 -11.44 -36.39 38.33
CA GLN A 11 -12.25 -35.29 37.79
C GLN A 11 -11.47 -33.97 37.62
N SER A 12 -10.52 -33.69 38.53
CA SER A 12 -9.70 -32.50 38.45
C SER A 12 -8.71 -32.53 37.28
N THR A 13 -8.17 -33.70 36.94
CA THR A 13 -7.22 -33.87 35.84
C THR A 13 -7.90 -33.73 34.48
N ILE A 14 -9.12 -34.22 34.32
CA ILE A 14 -9.88 -34.07 33.05
C ILE A 14 -10.31 -32.60 32.82
N ALA A 15 -10.71 -31.91 33.88
CA ALA A 15 -11.05 -30.50 33.80
C ALA A 15 -9.84 -29.62 33.45
N ASP A 16 -8.66 -29.92 33.99
CA ASP A 16 -7.42 -29.18 33.70
C ASP A 16 -6.91 -29.41 32.26
N ILE A 17 -7.05 -30.63 31.72
CA ILE A 17 -6.72 -30.95 30.34
C ILE A 17 -7.66 -30.20 29.38
N GLY A 18 -8.98 -30.24 29.61
CA GLY A 18 -9.95 -29.53 28.77
C GLY A 18 -9.77 -28.01 28.82
N GLN A 19 -9.35 -27.45 29.95
CA GLN A 19 -9.08 -26.01 30.06
C GLN A 19 -7.78 -25.60 29.35
N LYS A 20 -6.75 -26.44 29.37
CA LYS A 20 -5.51 -26.20 28.60
C LYS A 20 -5.74 -26.28 27.08
N ASP A 21 -6.52 -27.25 26.62
CA ASP A 21 -6.84 -27.40 25.22
C ASP A 21 -7.67 -26.20 24.67
N THR A 22 -8.62 -25.71 25.49
CA THR A 22 -9.41 -24.51 25.12
C THR A 22 -8.56 -23.24 25.11
N LEU A 23 -7.66 -23.05 26.06
CA LEU A 23 -6.73 -21.94 26.11
C LEU A 23 -5.73 -21.98 24.91
N TYR A 24 -5.20 -23.15 24.62
CA TYR A 24 -4.31 -23.35 23.47
C TYR A 24 -5.00 -23.04 22.15
N ASN A 25 -6.23 -23.54 21.94
CA ASN A 25 -7.03 -23.25 20.75
C ASN A 25 -7.38 -21.77 20.65
N PHE A 26 -7.73 -21.11 21.76
CA PHE A 26 -8.00 -19.68 21.78
C PHE A 26 -6.77 -18.86 21.37
N ASP A 27 -5.61 -19.18 21.92
CA ASP A 27 -4.34 -18.48 21.60
C ASP A 27 -3.90 -18.71 20.15
N TYR A 28 -4.14 -19.90 19.63
CA TYR A 28 -3.93 -20.23 18.22
C TYR A 28 -4.86 -19.45 17.29
N GLN A 29 -6.15 -19.37 17.60
CA GLN A 29 -7.12 -18.59 16.83
C GLN A 29 -6.78 -17.09 16.86
N CYS A 30 -6.43 -16.54 18.01
CA CYS A 30 -5.98 -15.16 18.14
C CYS A 30 -4.74 -14.86 17.27
N ARG A 31 -3.80 -15.79 17.18
CA ARG A 31 -2.63 -15.67 16.30
C ARG A 31 -3.02 -15.72 14.82
N LEU A 32 -3.87 -16.66 14.42
CA LEU A 32 -4.39 -16.74 13.04
C LEU A 32 -5.12 -15.46 12.64
N ASP A 33 -6.00 -14.95 13.50
CA ASP A 33 -6.73 -13.70 13.24
C ASP A 33 -5.78 -12.49 13.12
N LYS A 34 -4.70 -12.47 13.88
CA LYS A 34 -3.67 -11.45 13.79
C LYS A 34 -2.93 -11.54 12.46
N TYR A 35 -2.54 -12.75 12.03
CA TYR A 35 -1.91 -12.98 10.73
C TYR A 35 -2.85 -12.61 9.57
N GLN A 36 -4.09 -13.06 9.59
CA GLN A 36 -5.08 -12.73 8.57
C GLN A 36 -5.32 -11.22 8.48
N ARG A 37 -5.42 -10.52 9.61
CA ARG A 37 -5.54 -9.05 9.64
C ARG A 37 -4.31 -8.36 9.05
N GLN A 38 -3.11 -8.87 9.30
CA GLN A 38 -1.88 -8.33 8.71
C GLN A 38 -1.84 -8.54 7.19
N TRP A 39 -2.16 -9.75 6.71
CA TRP A 39 -2.25 -10.05 5.28
C TRP A 39 -3.32 -9.22 4.57
N ASN A 40 -4.49 -9.07 5.17
CA ASN A 40 -5.55 -8.25 4.60
C ASN A 40 -5.17 -6.77 4.46
N ARG A 41 -4.26 -6.26 5.30
CA ARG A 41 -3.73 -4.90 5.16
C ARG A 41 -2.78 -4.75 3.97
N LEU A 42 -2.16 -5.82 3.51
CA LEU A 42 -1.28 -5.81 2.34
C LEU A 42 -2.05 -5.87 1.02
N ILE A 43 -3.33 -6.22 1.05
CA ILE A 43 -4.17 -6.21 -0.15
C ILE A 43 -4.40 -4.76 -0.57
N PRO A 44 -3.99 -4.37 -1.80
CA PRO A 44 -4.19 -3.00 -2.27
C PRO A 44 -5.67 -2.67 -2.39
N MET A 45 -6.01 -1.45 -2.01
CA MET A 45 -7.39 -0.96 -2.03
C MET A 45 -7.80 -0.37 -3.37
N HIS A 46 -6.82 0.09 -4.16
CA HIS A 46 -7.04 0.69 -5.47
C HIS A 46 -5.85 0.42 -6.41
N THR A 47 -6.11 0.52 -7.69
CA THR A 47 -5.10 0.47 -8.75
C THR A 47 -4.96 1.86 -9.35
N VAL A 48 -3.73 2.27 -9.61
CA VAL A 48 -3.38 3.57 -10.21
C VAL A 48 -2.82 3.32 -11.61
N PHE A 49 -3.31 4.09 -12.56
CA PHE A 49 -2.75 4.18 -13.91
C PHE A 49 -2.43 5.65 -14.17
N GLN A 50 -1.18 5.95 -14.50
CA GLN A 50 -0.72 7.31 -14.77
C GLN A 50 -0.02 7.37 -16.12
N TYR A 51 -0.35 8.41 -16.87
CA TYR A 51 0.27 8.72 -18.17
C TYR A 51 1.00 10.06 -18.08
N ALA A 52 2.18 10.10 -18.65
CA ALA A 52 3.06 11.28 -18.71
C ALA A 52 3.37 11.89 -17.31
N GLY A 53 4.59 11.79 -16.91
CA GLY A 53 5.06 12.38 -15.63
C GLY A 53 6.52 12.05 -15.37
N GLY A 54 7.06 12.55 -14.28
CA GLY A 54 8.42 12.27 -13.83
C GLY A 54 8.72 10.78 -13.55
N MET A 55 7.69 9.94 -13.53
CA MET A 55 7.76 8.50 -13.23
C MET A 55 7.92 7.61 -14.46
N GLY A 56 7.79 8.16 -15.67
CA GLY A 56 7.84 7.44 -16.95
C GLY A 56 6.68 7.82 -17.88
N LEU A 57 6.68 7.28 -19.11
CA LEU A 57 5.60 7.54 -20.07
C LEU A 57 4.28 6.93 -19.62
N ILE A 58 4.34 5.69 -19.16
CA ILE A 58 3.20 4.96 -18.59
C ILE A 58 3.63 4.34 -17.27
N SER A 59 2.84 4.53 -16.24
CA SER A 59 3.06 3.94 -14.92
C SER A 59 1.79 3.27 -14.41
N VAL A 60 1.94 2.06 -13.89
CA VAL A 60 0.86 1.27 -13.30
C VAL A 60 1.25 0.87 -11.89
N GLY A 61 0.32 0.93 -10.99
CA GLY A 61 0.59 0.61 -9.60
C GLY A 61 -0.63 0.26 -8.78
N ALA A 62 -0.38 0.05 -7.52
CA ALA A 62 -1.38 -0.28 -6.54
C ALA A 62 -1.18 0.56 -5.29
N GLY A 63 -2.27 0.87 -4.58
CA GLY A 63 -2.22 1.74 -3.42
C GLY A 63 -3.11 1.34 -2.27
N TRP A 64 -2.77 1.91 -1.12
CA TRP A 64 -3.42 1.70 0.16
C TRP A 64 -3.87 3.02 0.73
N THR A 65 -5.12 3.06 1.19
CA THR A 65 -5.73 4.24 1.82
C THR A 65 -5.84 4.01 3.32
N TYR A 66 -5.43 4.97 4.14
CA TYR A 66 -5.45 4.86 5.60
C TYR A 66 -5.68 6.22 6.29
N GLY A 67 -5.70 6.22 7.64
CA GLY A 67 -6.03 7.38 8.46
C GLY A 67 -7.51 7.47 8.82
N LYS A 68 -7.85 8.30 9.81
CA LYS A 68 -9.22 8.42 10.36
C LYS A 68 -10.25 8.78 9.29
N ASN A 69 -9.90 9.70 8.38
CA ASN A 69 -10.77 10.17 7.29
C ASN A 69 -10.30 9.67 5.92
N LYS A 70 -9.48 8.60 5.87
CA LYS A 70 -8.86 8.09 4.62
C LYS A 70 -8.09 9.18 3.86
N GLN A 71 -7.46 10.10 4.59
CA GLN A 71 -6.76 11.25 4.03
C GLN A 71 -5.37 10.90 3.46
N TRP A 72 -4.81 9.78 3.90
CA TRP A 72 -3.52 9.32 3.47
C TRP A 72 -3.62 8.18 2.49
N GLU A 73 -2.87 8.24 1.41
CA GLU A 73 -2.76 7.17 0.43
C GLU A 73 -1.28 6.95 0.11
N THR A 74 -0.87 5.69 0.06
CA THR A 74 0.46 5.28 -0.36
C THR A 74 0.34 4.43 -1.60
N ASP A 75 1.00 4.83 -2.68
CA ASP A 75 0.99 4.13 -3.96
C ASP A 75 2.39 3.62 -4.30
N VAL A 76 2.45 2.43 -4.82
CA VAL A 76 3.65 1.85 -5.44
C VAL A 76 3.37 1.70 -6.92
N LEU A 77 4.16 2.40 -7.74
CA LEU A 77 4.00 2.41 -9.18
C LEU A 77 5.25 1.87 -9.87
N PHE A 78 5.03 1.17 -10.96
CA PHE A 78 6.08 0.74 -11.91
C PHE A 78 5.85 1.47 -13.21
N GLY A 79 6.87 2.21 -13.64
CA GLY A 79 6.83 3.02 -14.84
C GLY A 79 7.71 2.45 -15.95
N TYR A 80 7.33 2.74 -17.18
CA TYR A 80 8.03 2.36 -18.39
C TYR A 80 8.48 3.60 -19.17
N ILE A 81 9.77 3.64 -19.53
CA ILE A 81 10.37 4.66 -20.37
C ILE A 81 10.81 4.00 -21.67
N PRO A 82 10.19 4.34 -22.81
CA PRO A 82 10.52 3.75 -24.10
C PRO A 82 11.87 4.23 -24.63
N LYS A 83 12.43 3.48 -25.58
CA LYS A 83 13.74 3.74 -26.21
C LYS A 83 13.85 5.09 -26.92
N TYR A 84 12.73 5.64 -27.38
CA TYR A 84 12.80 6.90 -28.13
C TYR A 84 13.18 8.10 -27.25
N SER A 85 13.03 7.98 -25.93
CA SER A 85 13.47 8.97 -24.93
C SER A 85 14.83 8.65 -24.32
N SER A 86 15.42 7.48 -24.63
CA SER A 86 16.71 7.02 -24.10
C SER A 86 17.23 5.85 -24.95
N ASP A 87 18.56 5.63 -24.97
CA ASP A 87 19.19 4.57 -25.76
C ASP A 87 18.74 3.15 -25.38
N LYS A 88 18.23 2.97 -24.18
CA LYS A 88 17.74 1.69 -23.65
C LYS A 88 16.37 1.84 -23.01
N ILE A 89 15.61 0.75 -22.98
CA ILE A 89 14.38 0.66 -22.18
C ILE A 89 14.75 0.80 -20.72
N LYS A 90 14.05 1.68 -19.98
CA LYS A 90 14.23 1.86 -18.53
C LYS A 90 12.93 1.56 -17.81
N ILE A 91 13.07 0.87 -16.68
CA ILE A 91 11.97 0.63 -15.76
C ILE A 91 12.18 1.54 -14.55
N THR A 92 11.11 2.18 -14.10
CA THR A 92 11.12 2.99 -12.89
C THR A 92 10.25 2.37 -11.82
N MET A 93 10.63 2.53 -10.57
CA MET A 93 9.79 2.23 -9.41
C MET A 93 9.58 3.53 -8.64
N THR A 94 8.34 3.81 -8.31
CA THR A 94 7.97 5.01 -7.59
C THR A 94 7.18 4.64 -6.34
N LEU A 95 7.60 5.15 -5.21
CA LEU A 95 6.84 5.15 -3.96
C LEU A 95 6.26 6.55 -3.77
N LYS A 96 4.95 6.66 -3.80
CA LYS A 96 4.22 7.93 -3.74
C LYS A 96 3.38 7.98 -2.47
N GLN A 97 3.48 9.09 -1.74
CA GLN A 97 2.71 9.38 -0.54
C GLN A 97 1.81 10.56 -0.80
N ASN A 98 0.49 10.35 -0.76
CA ASN A 98 -0.53 11.35 -1.04
C ASN A 98 -1.21 11.78 0.26
N TYR A 99 -1.54 13.06 0.34
CA TYR A 99 -2.37 13.64 1.38
C TYR A 99 -3.53 14.41 0.76
N ILE A 100 -4.76 14.01 1.13
CA ILE A 100 -6.01 14.54 0.60
C ILE A 100 -6.79 15.13 1.77
N PRO A 101 -6.64 16.43 2.04
CA PRO A 101 -7.24 17.09 3.21
C PRO A 101 -8.77 17.14 3.15
N TRP A 102 -9.34 17.35 1.94
CA TRP A 102 -10.77 17.58 1.79
C TRP A 102 -11.40 16.70 0.71
N ARG A 103 -12.61 16.27 1.00
CA ARG A 103 -13.49 15.57 0.07
C ARG A 103 -14.84 16.24 0.07
N VAL A 104 -15.21 16.82 -1.05
CA VAL A 104 -16.47 17.53 -1.24
C VAL A 104 -17.42 16.64 -2.03
N PRO A 105 -18.48 16.10 -1.40
CA PRO A 105 -19.46 15.32 -2.14
C PRO A 105 -20.26 16.24 -3.07
N LEU A 106 -20.36 15.87 -4.33
CA LEU A 106 -21.16 16.52 -5.35
C LEU A 106 -22.43 15.70 -5.64
N LYS A 107 -23.32 16.26 -6.45
CA LYS A 107 -24.53 15.54 -6.90
C LYS A 107 -24.17 14.29 -7.74
N HIS A 108 -25.06 13.31 -7.82
CA HIS A 108 -24.96 12.12 -8.68
C HIS A 108 -23.70 11.25 -8.45
N ASN A 109 -23.40 10.92 -7.19
CA ASN A 109 -22.27 10.02 -6.84
C ASN A 109 -20.87 10.53 -7.17
N TRP A 110 -20.71 11.83 -7.44
CA TRP A 110 -19.41 12.45 -7.64
C TRP A 110 -18.85 13.00 -6.33
N THR A 111 -17.54 12.93 -6.20
CA THR A 111 -16.79 13.54 -5.09
C THR A 111 -15.63 14.31 -5.68
N LEU A 112 -15.53 15.58 -5.36
CA LEU A 112 -14.39 16.42 -5.71
C LEU A 112 -13.38 16.39 -4.57
N GLU A 113 -12.14 16.15 -4.89
CA GLU A 113 -10.98 16.27 -4.01
C GLU A 113 -10.14 17.45 -4.53
N PRO A 114 -10.44 18.69 -4.06
CA PRO A 114 -9.94 19.92 -4.67
C PRO A 114 -8.44 20.13 -4.45
N LEU A 115 -7.88 19.44 -3.46
CA LEU A 115 -6.46 19.47 -3.18
C LEU A 115 -5.96 18.07 -2.88
N GLU A 116 -4.95 17.69 -3.60
CA GLU A 116 -4.07 16.58 -3.31
C GLU A 116 -2.65 17.12 -3.29
N CYS A 117 -1.88 16.75 -2.31
CA CYS A 117 -0.46 17.07 -2.26
C CYS A 117 0.33 15.92 -1.65
N GLY A 118 1.60 15.89 -1.94
CA GLY A 118 2.43 14.83 -1.41
C GLY A 118 3.84 14.87 -1.94
N LEU A 119 4.53 13.77 -1.71
CA LEU A 119 5.88 13.56 -2.19
C LEU A 119 6.00 12.15 -2.78
N TYR A 120 6.89 12.01 -3.75
CA TYR A 120 7.24 10.69 -4.26
C TYR A 120 8.74 10.51 -4.44
N PHE A 121 9.16 9.27 -4.24
CA PHE A 121 10.51 8.81 -4.47
C PHE A 121 10.51 7.95 -5.72
N ASN A 122 11.25 8.38 -6.72
CA ASN A 122 11.37 7.65 -7.98
C ASN A 122 12.77 7.06 -8.10
N THR A 123 12.84 5.79 -8.41
CA THR A 123 14.09 5.06 -8.66
C THR A 123 14.07 4.52 -10.08
N VAL A 124 15.13 4.76 -10.84
CA VAL A 124 15.31 4.27 -12.21
C VAL A 124 16.23 3.05 -12.17
N PHE A 125 15.74 1.92 -12.67
CA PHE A 125 16.55 0.71 -12.86
C PHE A 125 17.26 0.77 -14.22
N SER A 126 18.49 1.26 -14.21
CA SER A 126 19.35 1.33 -15.39
C SER A 126 20.81 1.27 -14.93
N ASP A 127 21.65 0.69 -15.78
CA ASP A 127 23.11 0.62 -15.56
C ASP A 127 23.81 1.99 -15.57
N GLU A 128 23.10 3.04 -16.05
CA GLU A 128 23.61 4.42 -16.11
C GLU A 128 23.54 5.15 -14.77
N PHE A 129 22.74 4.63 -13.81
CA PHE A 129 22.56 5.23 -12.49
C PHE A 129 23.18 4.38 -11.41
N TRP A 130 24.03 4.95 -10.60
CA TRP A 130 24.77 4.23 -9.56
C TRP A 130 24.17 4.45 -8.17
N THR A 131 24.39 3.47 -7.29
CA THR A 131 24.04 3.52 -5.87
C THR A 131 25.19 4.00 -4.99
N SER A 132 26.44 3.89 -5.51
CA SER A 132 27.65 4.34 -4.83
C SER A 132 28.52 5.12 -5.80
N GLU A 133 29.32 6.07 -5.29
CA GLU A 133 30.26 6.83 -6.10
C GLU A 133 31.25 5.91 -6.82
N PRO A 134 31.47 6.05 -8.14
CA PRO A 134 32.55 5.38 -8.83
C PRO A 134 33.91 5.89 -8.32
N ASP A 135 34.91 5.01 -8.28
CA ASP A 135 36.26 5.29 -7.78
C ASP A 135 37.01 6.43 -8.52
N ARG A 136 36.48 6.92 -9.65
CA ARG A 136 37.06 8.03 -10.41
C ARG A 136 36.78 9.42 -9.84
N TYR A 137 35.92 9.56 -8.85
CA TYR A 137 35.60 10.83 -8.19
C TYR A 137 36.05 10.83 -6.74
N PRO A 138 36.42 11.99 -6.17
CA PRO A 138 36.72 12.11 -4.74
C PRO A 138 35.52 11.70 -3.90
N LYS A 139 35.71 10.90 -2.87
CA LYS A 139 34.65 10.49 -1.95
C LYS A 139 33.93 11.70 -1.35
N GLY A 140 32.58 11.72 -1.45
CA GLY A 140 31.76 12.79 -0.91
C GLY A 140 31.48 13.93 -1.89
N TYR A 141 31.85 13.81 -3.17
CA TYR A 141 31.58 14.81 -4.21
C TYR A 141 30.08 14.93 -4.51
N TYR A 142 29.35 13.81 -4.49
CA TYR A 142 27.91 13.78 -4.64
C TYR A 142 27.26 13.37 -3.32
N GLY A 143 26.50 14.29 -2.70
CA GLY A 143 25.82 14.05 -1.43
C GLY A 143 24.64 13.06 -1.49
N PHE A 144 24.15 12.73 -2.70
CA PHE A 144 23.02 11.83 -2.92
C PHE A 144 23.25 10.91 -4.11
N SER A 145 22.76 9.67 -4.02
CA SER A 145 22.70 8.74 -5.15
C SER A 145 21.81 9.32 -6.27
N THR A 146 22.32 9.38 -7.49
CA THR A 146 21.57 9.82 -8.68
C THR A 146 20.41 8.89 -9.04
N ARG A 147 20.35 7.72 -8.39
CA ARG A 147 19.35 6.68 -8.64
C ARG A 147 17.98 6.96 -8.01
N VAL A 148 17.95 7.77 -6.94
CA VAL A 148 16.72 8.11 -6.23
C VAL A 148 16.45 9.61 -6.41
N ARG A 149 15.28 9.93 -6.96
CA ARG A 149 14.80 11.29 -7.15
C ARG A 149 13.60 11.54 -6.25
N THR A 150 13.62 12.64 -5.52
CA THR A 150 12.52 13.07 -4.66
C THR A 150 11.80 14.22 -5.33
N HIS A 151 10.48 14.13 -5.42
CA HIS A 151 9.61 15.15 -5.98
C HIS A 151 8.49 15.47 -5.01
N ILE A 152 8.09 16.74 -5.00
CA ILE A 152 6.87 17.21 -4.34
C ILE A 152 5.85 17.47 -5.44
N PHE A 153 4.60 17.15 -5.21
CA PHE A 153 3.55 17.39 -6.17
C PHE A 153 2.30 17.97 -5.52
N VAL A 154 1.53 18.64 -6.33
CA VAL A 154 0.19 19.16 -6.00
C VAL A 154 -0.75 18.81 -7.14
N GLY A 155 -1.98 18.45 -6.82
CA GLY A 155 -2.96 18.04 -7.80
C GLY A 155 -4.39 18.17 -7.34
N GLN A 156 -5.28 17.70 -8.20
CA GLN A 156 -6.73 17.65 -7.97
C GLN A 156 -7.27 16.31 -8.47
N ARG A 157 -8.32 15.85 -7.82
CA ARG A 157 -9.01 14.60 -8.21
C ARG A 157 -10.51 14.80 -8.29
N ILE A 158 -11.10 14.06 -9.19
CA ILE A 158 -12.54 13.89 -9.25
C ILE A 158 -12.85 12.38 -9.23
N ARG A 159 -13.68 11.98 -8.28
CA ARG A 159 -14.06 10.59 -8.05
C ARG A 159 -15.52 10.36 -8.40
N MET A 160 -15.79 9.35 -9.19
CA MET A 160 -17.12 8.85 -9.47
C MET A 160 -17.33 7.52 -8.73
N ASN A 161 -18.29 7.49 -7.81
CA ASN A 161 -18.69 6.27 -7.12
C ASN A 161 -19.68 5.49 -7.98
N ILE A 162 -19.36 4.23 -8.30
CA ILE A 162 -20.19 3.37 -9.13
C ILE A 162 -21.36 2.85 -8.28
N PRO A 163 -22.62 3.04 -8.72
CA PRO A 163 -23.78 2.48 -8.03
C PRO A 163 -23.70 0.96 -7.87
N GLU A 164 -24.22 0.41 -6.78
CA GLU A 164 -24.11 -1.02 -6.46
C GLU A 164 -24.56 -1.95 -7.59
N LYS A 165 -25.58 -1.55 -8.32
CA LYS A 165 -26.13 -2.29 -9.48
C LYS A 165 -25.08 -2.56 -10.57
N TYR A 166 -24.05 -1.72 -10.71
CA TYR A 166 -23.03 -1.80 -11.75
C TYR A 166 -21.64 -2.17 -11.23
N ARG A 167 -21.48 -2.46 -9.93
CA ARG A 167 -20.21 -2.85 -9.30
C ARG A 167 -19.82 -4.26 -9.66
N LYS A 168 -19.17 -4.46 -10.81
CA LYS A 168 -18.61 -5.78 -11.17
C LYS A 168 -17.13 -5.90 -10.83
N LEU A 169 -16.34 -4.86 -11.08
CA LEU A 169 -14.87 -4.86 -10.93
C LEU A 169 -14.35 -3.75 -10.02
N ALA A 170 -14.96 -2.57 -10.04
CA ALA A 170 -14.50 -1.42 -9.30
C ALA A 170 -15.63 -0.76 -8.49
N LYS A 171 -15.31 -0.19 -7.34
CA LYS A 171 -16.23 0.56 -6.49
C LYS A 171 -16.33 2.01 -6.92
N SER A 172 -15.25 2.57 -7.44
CA SER A 172 -15.16 3.96 -7.91
C SER A 172 -14.08 4.11 -8.98
N ILE A 173 -14.20 5.13 -9.81
CA ILE A 173 -13.20 5.58 -10.76
C ILE A 173 -12.80 6.98 -10.36
N THR A 174 -11.51 7.25 -10.31
CA THR A 174 -10.95 8.55 -9.95
C THR A 174 -10.09 9.05 -11.10
N ALA A 175 -10.39 10.21 -11.63
CA ALA A 175 -9.50 10.94 -12.53
C ALA A 175 -8.72 11.97 -11.72
N PHE A 176 -7.45 12.10 -12.00
CA PHE A 176 -6.56 13.01 -11.28
C PHE A 176 -5.64 13.75 -12.25
N TYR A 177 -5.22 14.93 -11.84
CA TYR A 177 -4.23 15.75 -12.52
C TYR A 177 -3.25 16.29 -11.49
N GLU A 178 -1.96 16.17 -11.77
CA GLU A 178 -0.87 16.51 -10.85
C GLU A 178 0.23 17.29 -11.57
N ILE A 179 0.85 18.20 -10.83
CA ILE A 179 2.03 18.97 -11.24
C ILE A 179 3.12 18.70 -10.21
N SER A 180 4.31 18.34 -10.68
CA SER A 180 5.50 18.08 -9.84
C SER A 180 6.72 18.83 -10.37
#